data_3ea0447bff015f721b085bfb40f989dc
#
_entry.id   3ea0447bff015f721b085bfb40f989dc
#
_cell.length_a   1.000
_cell.length_b   1.000
_cell.length_c   1.000
_cell.angle_alpha   90.00
_cell.angle_beta   90.00
_cell.angle_gamma   90.00
#
_symmetry.space_group_name_H-M   'P 1'
#
loop_
_entity.id
_entity.type
_entity.pdbx_description
1 polymer ?
#
loop_
_entity_poly.entity_id
_entity_poly.type
_entity_poly.pdbx_seq_one_letter_code
_entity_poly.pdbx_strand_id
1 'polypeptide(L)'
;YQWTDDSIQAVKYALVSKINKKCIKVEEYALEGQKKDVWHFSEYKSNPRKRIREGLHTSFYANGKDSLTEVYRDNRLEGQTMVYYPDGAIHLARSYSDGKLDGTLLQYYPDGKLRREEHYSENQCTGGKMFDEHGTEMEHQPYFMFPSFPGGIENLMKLVANVTKYPEDAWKQKAEGRVILQFVVDEEGKMTHPKILQSVRYDIDKEAIRAFEAIADVYRWSPGYQDGEAKRVKLTIPLYFRIPK
;
A
#
# COMPACT_ATOMS: atom_id res chain seq x y z
N TYR A 1 16.37 8.77 15.66
CA TYR A 1 15.44 9.69 16.32
C TYR A 1 14.38 10.11 15.32
N GLN A 2 13.14 10.21 15.78
CA GLN A 2 12.03 10.82 15.06
C GLN A 2 11.47 11.93 15.94
N TRP A 3 11.27 13.12 15.37
CA TRP A 3 10.82 14.31 16.09
C TRP A 3 9.38 14.64 15.70
N THR A 4 8.61 15.16 16.65
CA THR A 4 7.28 15.76 16.42
C THR A 4 7.42 17.22 16.00
N ASP A 5 6.49 17.74 15.21
CA ASP A 5 6.62 19.01 14.51
C ASP A 5 6.80 20.25 15.41
N ASP A 6 6.26 20.25 16.63
CA ASP A 6 6.22 21.46 17.48
C ASP A 6 6.96 21.36 18.81
N SER A 7 7.40 20.18 19.15
CA SER A 7 8.17 19.99 20.38
C SER A 7 9.39 19.21 20.07
N ILE A 8 10.55 19.69 19.98
CA ILE A 8 11.81 18.97 19.77
C ILE A 8 11.92 17.74 20.71
N GLN A 9 10.87 16.94 20.79
CA GLN A 9 10.74 15.77 21.63
C GLN A 9 10.82 14.51 20.77
N ALA A 10 11.84 13.69 20.99
CA ALA A 10 11.96 12.40 20.32
C ALA A 10 10.82 11.48 20.77
N VAL A 11 10.17 10.80 19.81
CA VAL A 11 9.12 9.79 20.08
C VAL A 11 9.67 8.37 20.09
N LYS A 12 10.87 8.15 19.53
CA LYS A 12 11.59 6.88 19.53
C LYS A 12 13.09 7.08 19.33
N TYR A 13 13.88 6.05 19.62
CA TYR A 13 15.30 5.98 19.28
C TYR A 13 15.63 4.67 18.56
N ALA A 14 16.77 4.62 17.89
CA ALA A 14 17.22 3.43 17.19
C ALA A 14 18.68 3.13 17.49
N LEU A 15 18.99 1.85 17.67
CA LEU A 15 20.34 1.31 17.74
C LEU A 15 20.71 0.72 16.39
N VAL A 16 21.83 1.17 15.83
CA VAL A 16 22.32 0.72 14.52
C VAL A 16 23.59 -0.11 14.73
N SER A 17 23.56 -1.36 14.32
CA SER A 17 24.67 -2.30 14.45
C SER A 17 25.07 -2.85 13.07
N LYS A 18 26.35 -2.82 12.73
CA LYS A 18 26.88 -3.45 11.53
C LYS A 18 27.20 -4.91 11.82
N ILE A 19 26.40 -5.83 11.31
CA ILE A 19 26.62 -7.28 11.49
C ILE A 19 27.77 -7.76 10.62
N ASN A 20 27.80 -7.34 9.34
CA ASN A 20 28.87 -7.62 8.40
C ASN A 20 28.91 -6.59 7.27
N LYS A 21 29.70 -6.82 6.20
CA LYS A 21 29.82 -5.88 5.07
C LYS A 21 28.52 -5.64 4.31
N LYS A 22 27.56 -6.58 4.38
CA LYS A 22 26.29 -6.55 3.62
C LYS A 22 25.04 -6.55 4.51
N CYS A 23 25.19 -6.45 5.83
CA CYS A 23 24.06 -6.52 6.74
C CYS A 23 24.22 -5.50 7.88
N ILE A 24 23.25 -4.61 7.98
CA ILE A 24 23.10 -3.60 9.03
C ILE A 24 21.79 -3.88 9.73
N LYS A 25 21.85 -4.13 11.05
CA LYS A 25 20.69 -4.30 11.92
C LYS A 25 20.31 -2.97 12.55
N VAL A 26 19.04 -2.63 12.54
CA VAL A 26 18.47 -1.45 13.19
C VAL A 26 17.39 -1.89 14.14
N GLU A 27 17.58 -1.63 15.44
CA GLU A 27 16.60 -1.93 16.48
C GLU A 27 15.95 -0.61 16.92
N GLU A 28 14.64 -0.49 16.71
CA GLU A 28 13.86 0.68 17.09
C GLU A 28 13.15 0.44 18.43
N TYR A 29 13.18 1.47 19.29
CA TYR A 29 12.61 1.44 20.63
C TYR A 29 11.73 2.65 20.87
N ALA A 30 10.66 2.49 21.64
CA ALA A 30 9.98 3.62 22.30
C ALA A 30 10.92 4.27 23.33
N LEU A 31 10.62 5.49 23.76
CA LEU A 31 11.46 6.21 24.73
C LEU A 31 11.59 5.47 26.06
N GLU A 32 10.54 4.74 26.44
CA GLU A 32 10.49 3.91 27.66
C GLU A 32 11.33 2.62 27.57
N GLY A 33 12.05 2.43 26.44
CA GLY A 33 12.92 1.28 26.23
C GLY A 33 12.24 0.04 25.65
N GLN A 34 10.94 0.12 25.36
CA GLN A 34 10.22 -0.99 24.71
C GLN A 34 10.69 -1.16 23.26
N LYS A 35 11.14 -2.35 22.90
CA LYS A 35 11.48 -2.70 21.51
C LYS A 35 10.21 -2.70 20.66
N LYS A 36 10.28 -2.02 19.52
CA LYS A 36 9.18 -1.90 18.55
C LYS A 36 9.45 -2.67 17.28
N ASP A 37 10.64 -2.50 16.70
CA ASP A 37 10.99 -3.08 15.42
C ASP A 37 12.46 -3.50 15.38
N VAL A 38 12.74 -4.54 14.61
CA VAL A 38 14.08 -4.93 14.19
C VAL A 38 14.11 -5.05 12.67
N TRP A 39 14.93 -4.23 12.06
CA TRP A 39 15.11 -4.16 10.61
C TRP A 39 16.48 -4.64 10.20
N HIS A 40 16.57 -5.22 9.01
CA HIS A 40 17.83 -5.51 8.35
C HIS A 40 17.94 -4.74 7.04
N PHE A 41 19.13 -4.23 6.75
CA PHE A 41 19.43 -3.43 5.57
C PHE A 41 20.76 -3.89 4.96
N SER A 42 20.83 -3.89 3.62
CA SER A 42 22.13 -3.94 2.92
C SER A 42 22.78 -2.57 2.84
N GLU A 43 21.98 -1.49 2.78
CA GLU A 43 22.43 -0.09 2.88
C GLU A 43 21.55 0.70 3.84
N TYR A 44 22.19 1.37 4.82
CA TYR A 44 21.52 2.25 5.78
C TYR A 44 22.14 3.64 5.76
N LYS A 45 21.48 4.60 5.12
CA LYS A 45 21.94 5.99 4.98
C LYS A 45 21.03 6.94 5.75
N SER A 46 21.54 8.15 6.06
CA SER A 46 20.78 9.21 6.75
C SER A 46 19.49 9.54 5.98
N ASN A 47 19.57 9.65 4.65
CA ASN A 47 18.38 9.80 3.82
C ASN A 47 17.61 8.47 3.75
N PRO A 48 16.37 8.38 4.30
CA PRO A 48 15.57 7.16 4.30
C PRO A 48 15.28 6.58 2.91
N ARG A 49 15.18 7.45 1.88
CA ARG A 49 14.93 7.02 0.49
C ARG A 49 16.10 6.27 -0.14
N LYS A 50 17.28 6.33 0.49
CA LYS A 50 18.50 5.64 0.03
C LYS A 50 18.81 4.40 0.89
N ARG A 51 17.88 3.95 1.73
CA ARG A 51 18.01 2.73 2.52
C ARG A 51 17.50 1.55 1.72
N ILE A 52 18.21 0.44 1.77
CA ILE A 52 17.83 -0.80 1.08
C ILE A 52 17.54 -1.85 2.15
N ARG A 53 16.24 -2.18 2.33
CA ARG A 53 15.80 -3.26 3.22
C ARG A 53 16.21 -4.59 2.60
N GLU A 54 16.85 -5.41 3.41
CA GLU A 54 17.36 -6.71 2.98
C GLU A 54 17.36 -7.66 4.18
N GLY A 55 16.59 -8.75 4.11
CA GLY A 55 16.46 -9.73 5.18
C GLY A 55 15.24 -9.52 6.06
N LEU A 56 15.27 -10.09 7.26
CA LEU A 56 14.15 -10.15 8.19
C LEU A 56 13.82 -8.78 8.79
N HIS A 57 12.54 -8.44 8.80
CA HIS A 57 11.94 -7.42 9.66
C HIS A 57 11.06 -8.09 10.70
N THR A 58 11.13 -7.65 11.95
CA THR A 58 10.27 -8.11 13.04
C THR A 58 9.72 -6.91 13.79
N SER A 59 8.39 -6.85 13.95
CA SER A 59 7.72 -5.93 14.88
C SER A 59 7.26 -6.66 16.13
N PHE A 60 7.15 -5.94 17.24
CA PHE A 60 6.86 -6.51 18.54
C PHE A 60 5.62 -5.89 19.18
N TYR A 61 4.85 -6.73 19.89
CA TYR A 61 3.83 -6.27 20.83
C TYR A 61 4.43 -5.63 22.09
N ALA A 62 3.59 -4.97 22.88
CA ALA A 62 4.00 -4.42 24.17
C ALA A 62 4.53 -5.47 25.16
N ASN A 63 4.07 -6.71 25.05
CA ASN A 63 4.53 -7.83 25.87
C ASN A 63 5.86 -8.46 25.38
N GLY A 64 6.48 -7.90 24.33
CA GLY A 64 7.75 -8.35 23.78
C GLY A 64 7.66 -9.52 22.80
N LYS A 65 6.46 -10.09 22.58
CA LYS A 65 6.28 -11.12 21.56
C LYS A 65 6.20 -10.52 20.17
N ASP A 66 6.54 -11.30 19.16
CA ASP A 66 6.44 -10.90 17.75
C ASP A 66 4.99 -10.58 17.41
N SER A 67 4.76 -9.45 16.73
CA SER A 67 3.47 -9.08 16.17
C SER A 67 3.44 -9.26 14.65
N LEU A 68 4.61 -9.13 14.01
CA LEU A 68 4.79 -9.27 12.57
C LEU A 68 6.20 -9.77 12.28
N THR A 69 6.33 -10.67 11.31
CA THR A 69 7.61 -10.98 10.66
C THR A 69 7.47 -10.90 9.14
N GLU A 70 8.43 -10.27 8.49
CA GLU A 70 8.48 -10.07 7.05
C GLU A 70 9.91 -10.27 6.55
N VAL A 71 10.06 -10.72 5.31
CA VAL A 71 11.36 -10.80 4.66
C VAL A 71 11.40 -9.83 3.49
N TYR A 72 12.49 -9.07 3.39
CA TYR A 72 12.71 -8.13 2.30
C TYR A 72 13.91 -8.52 1.46
N ARG A 73 13.79 -8.32 0.14
CA ARG A 73 14.88 -8.35 -0.83
C ARG A 73 14.79 -7.08 -1.67
N ASP A 74 15.85 -6.26 -1.67
CA ASP A 74 15.89 -4.98 -2.42
C ASP A 74 14.64 -4.10 -2.22
N ASN A 75 14.23 -3.89 -0.96
CA ASN A 75 13.02 -3.14 -0.57
C ASN A 75 11.67 -3.79 -0.95
N ARG A 76 11.64 -5.01 -1.48
CA ARG A 76 10.42 -5.74 -1.82
C ARG A 76 10.19 -6.87 -0.84
N LEU A 77 8.93 -7.14 -0.53
CA LEU A 77 8.56 -8.33 0.25
C LEU A 77 8.89 -9.60 -0.55
N GLU A 78 9.47 -10.57 0.12
CA GLU A 78 9.88 -11.85 -0.46
C GLU A 78 9.65 -12.99 0.53
N GLY A 79 9.06 -14.11 0.08
CA GLY A 79 8.75 -15.24 0.93
C GLY A 79 7.55 -15.00 1.85
N GLN A 80 7.58 -15.56 3.05
CA GLN A 80 6.45 -15.54 3.97
C GLN A 80 6.45 -14.30 4.87
N THR A 81 5.28 -13.71 5.04
CA THR A 81 4.94 -12.72 6.06
C THR A 81 4.00 -13.37 7.06
N MET A 82 4.29 -13.22 8.35
CA MET A 82 3.48 -13.72 9.45
C MET A 82 3.00 -12.56 10.33
N VAL A 83 1.70 -12.54 10.62
CA VAL A 83 1.10 -11.69 11.66
C VAL A 83 0.67 -12.61 12.80
N TYR A 84 0.94 -12.18 14.02
CA TYR A 84 0.65 -12.97 15.20
C TYR A 84 -0.40 -12.32 16.08
N TYR A 85 -1.11 -13.11 16.86
CA TYR A 85 -1.87 -12.64 18.00
C TYR A 85 -0.95 -12.28 19.18
N PRO A 86 -1.42 -11.48 20.17
CA PRO A 86 -0.60 -11.11 21.33
C PRO A 86 -0.11 -12.27 22.18
N ASP A 87 -0.74 -13.45 22.10
CA ASP A 87 -0.31 -14.68 22.75
C ASP A 87 0.81 -15.41 21.98
N GLY A 88 1.08 -14.99 20.71
CA GLY A 88 2.08 -15.56 19.81
C GLY A 88 1.53 -16.60 18.83
N ALA A 89 0.22 -16.91 18.86
CA ALA A 89 -0.41 -17.74 17.84
C ALA A 89 -0.42 -17.01 16.49
N ILE A 90 -0.36 -17.76 15.39
CA ILE A 90 -0.42 -17.18 14.04
C ILE A 90 -1.84 -16.69 13.79
N HIS A 91 -1.98 -15.42 13.42
CA HIS A 91 -3.24 -14.83 12.95
C HIS A 91 -3.35 -14.90 11.43
N LEU A 92 -2.27 -14.52 10.71
CA LEU A 92 -2.28 -14.43 9.26
C LEU A 92 -0.90 -14.78 8.71
N ALA A 93 -0.86 -15.68 7.72
CA ALA A 93 0.34 -16.00 6.94
C ALA A 93 0.09 -15.67 5.46
N ARG A 94 1.06 -15.03 4.80
CA ARG A 94 0.97 -14.62 3.39
C ARG A 94 2.28 -14.90 2.70
N SER A 95 2.20 -15.31 1.43
CA SER A 95 3.38 -15.54 0.58
C SER A 95 3.55 -14.39 -0.43
N TYR A 96 4.78 -13.91 -0.55
CA TYR A 96 5.13 -12.84 -1.48
C TYR A 96 6.27 -13.25 -2.40
N SER A 97 6.21 -12.78 -3.64
CA SER A 97 7.30 -12.85 -4.61
C SER A 97 7.45 -11.48 -5.27
N ASP A 98 8.67 -10.93 -5.24
CA ASP A 98 9.01 -9.61 -5.83
C ASP A 98 8.05 -8.45 -5.40
N GLY A 99 7.61 -8.46 -4.13
CA GLY A 99 6.69 -7.47 -3.55
C GLY A 99 5.21 -7.68 -3.87
N LYS A 100 4.86 -8.72 -4.61
CA LYS A 100 3.48 -9.08 -4.93
C LYS A 100 3.03 -10.26 -4.08
N LEU A 101 1.76 -10.23 -3.65
CA LEU A 101 1.12 -11.38 -3.02
C LEU A 101 1.01 -12.50 -4.07
N ASP A 102 1.77 -13.57 -3.88
CA ASP A 102 1.88 -14.71 -4.79
C ASP A 102 2.06 -15.99 -3.97
N GLY A 103 1.17 -16.96 -4.16
CA GLY A 103 1.07 -18.16 -3.33
C GLY A 103 -0.12 -18.15 -2.37
N THR A 104 0.04 -18.67 -1.17
CA THR A 104 -1.07 -18.84 -0.21
C THR A 104 -1.22 -17.68 0.76
N LEU A 105 -2.47 -17.41 1.14
CA LEU A 105 -2.87 -16.62 2.30
C LEU A 105 -3.67 -17.54 3.23
N LEU A 106 -3.22 -17.66 4.48
CA LEU A 106 -3.89 -18.41 5.54
C LEU A 106 -4.22 -17.48 6.69
N GLN A 107 -5.46 -17.51 7.15
CA GLN A 107 -5.91 -16.75 8.32
C GLN A 107 -6.51 -17.72 9.34
N TYR A 108 -6.19 -17.47 10.60
CA TYR A 108 -6.63 -18.34 11.72
C TYR A 108 -7.42 -17.53 12.73
N TYR A 109 -8.34 -18.21 13.42
CA TYR A 109 -8.98 -17.74 14.63
C TYR A 109 -8.01 -17.76 15.81
N PRO A 110 -8.29 -17.05 16.93
CA PRO A 110 -7.43 -17.07 18.12
C PRO A 110 -7.25 -18.47 18.73
N ASP A 111 -8.20 -19.39 18.50
CA ASP A 111 -8.12 -20.79 18.95
C ASP A 111 -7.28 -21.69 18.00
N GLY A 112 -6.69 -21.09 16.94
CA GLY A 112 -5.85 -21.76 15.95
C GLY A 112 -6.60 -22.47 14.83
N LYS A 113 -7.93 -22.46 14.82
CA LYS A 113 -8.71 -23.00 13.70
C LYS A 113 -8.55 -22.15 12.44
N LEU A 114 -8.53 -22.81 11.28
CA LEU A 114 -8.47 -22.13 9.99
C LEU A 114 -9.76 -21.35 9.75
N ARG A 115 -9.60 -20.04 9.49
CA ARG A 115 -10.69 -19.13 9.09
C ARG A 115 -10.75 -18.95 7.59
N ARG A 116 -9.57 -18.90 6.93
CA ARG A 116 -9.46 -18.61 5.50
C ARG A 116 -8.23 -19.26 4.92
N GLU A 117 -8.38 -19.84 3.73
CA GLU A 117 -7.31 -20.28 2.85
C GLU A 117 -7.58 -19.70 1.46
N GLU A 118 -6.63 -18.96 0.91
CA GLU A 118 -6.72 -18.35 -0.41
C GLU A 118 -5.44 -18.57 -1.20
N HIS A 119 -5.58 -18.55 -2.51
CA HIS A 119 -4.48 -18.60 -3.44
C HIS A 119 -4.42 -17.30 -4.24
N TYR A 120 -3.22 -16.78 -4.39
CA TYR A 120 -2.95 -15.54 -5.11
C TYR A 120 -1.91 -15.77 -6.20
N SER A 121 -2.07 -15.05 -7.31
CA SER A 121 -1.04 -14.88 -8.34
C SER A 121 -0.98 -13.40 -8.71
N GLU A 122 0.21 -12.80 -8.63
CA GLU A 122 0.44 -11.40 -9.00
C GLU A 122 -0.55 -10.41 -8.34
N ASN A 123 -0.85 -10.56 -7.04
CA ASN A 123 -1.85 -9.82 -6.25
C ASN A 123 -3.32 -10.14 -6.56
N GLN A 124 -3.62 -11.05 -7.46
CA GLN A 124 -4.99 -11.43 -7.79
C GLN A 124 -5.37 -12.71 -7.04
N CYS A 125 -6.49 -12.69 -6.30
CA CYS A 125 -7.05 -13.89 -5.69
C CYS A 125 -7.58 -14.80 -6.81
N THR A 126 -7.04 -16.02 -6.87
CA THR A 126 -7.42 -17.04 -7.87
C THR A 126 -8.45 -18.01 -7.33
N GLY A 127 -8.75 -17.97 -6.04
CA GLY A 127 -9.75 -18.78 -5.35
C GLY A 127 -9.39 -19.03 -3.90
N GLY A 128 -10.31 -19.62 -3.16
CA GLY A 128 -10.10 -19.93 -1.76
C GLY A 128 -11.33 -20.44 -1.07
N LYS A 129 -11.22 -20.63 0.25
CA LYS A 129 -12.28 -21.06 1.16
C LYS A 129 -12.27 -20.21 2.41
N MET A 130 -13.46 -20.06 3.01
CA MET A 130 -13.65 -19.44 4.32
C MET A 130 -14.43 -20.38 5.22
N PHE A 131 -14.15 -20.34 6.52
CA PHE A 131 -14.80 -21.14 7.53
C PHE A 131 -15.22 -20.25 8.70
N ASP A 132 -16.35 -20.60 9.33
CA ASP A 132 -16.76 -20.01 10.60
C ASP A 132 -15.96 -20.57 11.79
N GLU A 133 -16.22 -20.09 13.00
CA GLU A 133 -15.56 -20.54 14.24
C GLU A 133 -15.83 -22.02 14.56
N HIS A 134 -16.87 -22.62 13.96
CA HIS A 134 -17.24 -24.03 14.10
C HIS A 134 -16.58 -24.90 13.02
N GLY A 135 -15.91 -24.30 12.02
CA GLY A 135 -15.30 -24.99 10.89
C GLY A 135 -16.25 -25.26 9.73
N THR A 136 -17.44 -24.64 9.73
CA THR A 136 -18.39 -24.74 8.62
C THR A 136 -17.94 -23.83 7.46
N GLU A 137 -17.92 -24.36 6.25
CA GLU A 137 -17.55 -23.57 5.06
C GLU A 137 -18.59 -22.47 4.80
N MET A 138 -18.10 -21.24 4.58
CA MET A 138 -18.86 -20.04 4.31
C MET A 138 -18.68 -19.58 2.86
N GLU A 139 -19.54 -18.67 2.40
CA GLU A 139 -19.35 -18.01 1.11
C GLU A 139 -17.99 -17.29 1.09
N HIS A 140 -17.17 -17.61 0.11
CA HIS A 140 -15.83 -17.06 -0.01
C HIS A 140 -15.87 -15.62 -0.49
N GLN A 141 -15.26 -14.73 0.27
CA GLN A 141 -14.95 -13.35 -0.12
C GLN A 141 -13.44 -13.11 0.00
N PRO A 142 -12.75 -12.65 -1.05
CA PRO A 142 -11.32 -12.43 -1.02
C PRO A 142 -10.88 -11.52 0.14
N TYR A 143 -9.76 -11.85 0.78
CA TYR A 143 -9.18 -11.04 1.85
C TYR A 143 -8.86 -9.62 1.39
N PHE A 144 -8.35 -9.50 0.16
CA PHE A 144 -8.13 -8.21 -0.50
C PHE A 144 -9.03 -8.08 -1.72
N MET A 145 -9.82 -7.03 -1.76
CA MET A 145 -10.53 -6.58 -2.96
C MET A 145 -10.08 -5.16 -3.28
N PHE A 146 -9.52 -4.97 -4.48
CA PHE A 146 -9.11 -3.66 -4.93
C PHE A 146 -10.31 -2.81 -5.35
N PRO A 147 -10.24 -1.48 -5.20
CA PRO A 147 -11.28 -0.59 -5.71
C PRO A 147 -11.46 -0.79 -7.21
N SER A 148 -12.72 -0.76 -7.66
CA SER A 148 -13.04 -0.83 -9.09
C SER A 148 -13.93 0.33 -9.52
N PHE A 149 -13.60 0.94 -10.66
CA PHE A 149 -14.43 1.98 -11.27
C PHE A 149 -15.56 1.35 -12.11
N PRO A 150 -16.75 1.94 -12.14
CA PRO A 150 -17.83 1.46 -13.03
C PRO A 150 -17.39 1.39 -14.49
N GLY A 151 -17.41 0.19 -15.06
CA GLY A 151 -16.91 -0.06 -16.42
C GLY A 151 -15.38 -0.11 -16.54
N GLY A 152 -14.66 -0.21 -15.40
CA GLY A 152 -13.21 -0.39 -15.35
C GLY A 152 -12.41 0.88 -15.58
N ILE A 153 -11.07 0.73 -15.49
CA ILE A 153 -10.13 1.86 -15.61
C ILE A 153 -10.17 2.50 -17.01
N GLU A 154 -10.46 1.72 -18.04
CA GLU A 154 -10.59 2.23 -19.42
C GLU A 154 -11.77 3.20 -19.55
N ASN A 155 -12.89 2.91 -18.88
CA ASN A 155 -14.04 3.81 -18.85
C ASN A 155 -13.71 5.10 -18.10
N LEU A 156 -13.02 5.02 -16.96
CA LEU A 156 -12.50 6.21 -16.25
C LEU A 156 -11.66 7.07 -17.19
N MET A 157 -10.71 6.48 -17.91
CA MET A 157 -9.82 7.21 -18.81
C MET A 157 -10.59 7.88 -19.96
N LYS A 158 -11.60 7.23 -20.52
CA LYS A 158 -12.49 7.82 -21.53
C LYS A 158 -13.28 9.00 -20.98
N LEU A 159 -13.86 8.85 -19.78
CA LEU A 159 -14.62 9.93 -19.14
C LEU A 159 -13.74 11.13 -18.84
N VAL A 160 -12.55 10.91 -18.28
CA VAL A 160 -11.58 12.00 -18.03
C VAL A 160 -11.21 12.70 -19.34
N ALA A 161 -10.89 11.94 -20.39
CA ALA A 161 -10.56 12.51 -21.70
C ALA A 161 -11.69 13.37 -22.28
N ASN A 162 -12.96 12.94 -22.11
CA ASN A 162 -14.13 13.67 -22.62
C ASN A 162 -14.36 15.02 -21.90
N VAL A 163 -14.02 15.12 -20.62
CA VAL A 163 -14.21 16.36 -19.84
C VAL A 163 -12.97 17.24 -19.82
N THR A 164 -11.82 16.72 -20.25
CA THR A 164 -10.55 17.45 -20.30
C THR A 164 -10.57 18.50 -21.38
N LYS A 165 -10.23 19.74 -21.03
CA LYS A 165 -10.05 20.86 -21.95
C LYS A 165 -8.56 21.19 -22.06
N TYR A 166 -8.03 21.12 -23.27
CA TYR A 166 -6.62 21.47 -23.45
C TYR A 166 -6.41 22.98 -23.20
N PRO A 167 -5.48 23.37 -22.28
CA PRO A 167 -5.24 24.79 -22.00
C PRO A 167 -4.68 25.51 -23.23
N GLU A 168 -5.21 26.70 -23.54
CA GLU A 168 -4.84 27.43 -24.75
C GLU A 168 -3.34 27.75 -24.86
N ASP A 169 -2.72 28.16 -23.77
CA ASP A 169 -1.30 28.49 -23.76
C ASP A 169 -0.42 27.24 -23.92
N ALA A 170 -0.84 26.12 -23.34
CA ALA A 170 -0.17 24.84 -23.56
C ALA A 170 -0.31 24.38 -25.02
N TRP A 171 -1.50 24.59 -25.62
CA TRP A 171 -1.75 24.27 -27.01
C TRP A 171 -0.88 25.13 -27.96
N LYS A 172 -0.86 26.44 -27.77
CA LYS A 172 -0.03 27.39 -28.58
C LYS A 172 1.45 27.06 -28.51
N GLN A 173 1.92 26.62 -27.35
CA GLN A 173 3.34 26.26 -27.13
C GLN A 173 3.64 24.80 -27.44
N LYS A 174 2.68 24.04 -27.96
CA LYS A 174 2.80 22.61 -28.26
C LYS A 174 3.31 21.77 -27.08
N ALA A 175 2.90 22.13 -25.86
CA ALA A 175 3.32 21.46 -24.65
C ALA A 175 2.53 20.16 -24.47
N GLU A 176 3.14 19.04 -24.65
CA GLU A 176 2.58 17.69 -24.47
C GLU A 176 3.26 16.97 -23.30
N GLY A 177 2.61 15.96 -22.74
CA GLY A 177 3.23 15.16 -21.71
C GLY A 177 2.26 14.26 -20.95
N ARG A 178 2.82 13.62 -19.93
CA ARG A 178 2.10 12.71 -19.04
C ARG A 178 2.09 13.28 -17.63
N VAL A 179 0.90 13.63 -17.13
CA VAL A 179 0.67 13.95 -15.73
C VAL A 179 0.43 12.64 -14.97
N ILE A 180 1.09 12.45 -13.85
CA ILE A 180 0.78 11.34 -12.92
C ILE A 180 -0.05 11.91 -11.78
N LEU A 181 -1.32 11.53 -11.74
CA LEU A 181 -2.28 11.91 -10.71
C LEU A 181 -2.44 10.77 -9.69
N GLN A 182 -2.27 11.09 -8.42
CA GLN A 182 -2.58 10.21 -7.29
C GLN A 182 -3.86 10.70 -6.62
N PHE A 183 -4.70 9.78 -6.16
CA PHE A 183 -5.91 10.08 -5.39
C PHE A 183 -6.22 8.93 -4.42
N VAL A 184 -7.18 9.15 -3.55
CA VAL A 184 -7.67 8.13 -2.60
C VAL A 184 -9.10 7.76 -2.98
N VAL A 185 -9.39 6.48 -3.05
CA VAL A 185 -10.76 5.95 -2.99
C VAL A 185 -11.04 5.65 -1.53
N ASP A 186 -12.01 6.34 -0.94
CA ASP A 186 -12.40 6.15 0.45
C ASP A 186 -13.35 4.95 0.65
N GLU A 187 -13.78 4.73 1.88
CA GLU A 187 -14.61 3.61 2.29
C GLU A 187 -16.01 3.63 1.65
N GLU A 188 -16.47 4.80 1.23
CA GLU A 188 -17.74 5.02 0.51
C GLU A 188 -17.56 5.01 -1.03
N GLY A 189 -16.35 4.73 -1.50
CA GLY A 189 -16.02 4.72 -2.92
C GLY A 189 -15.85 6.11 -3.54
N LYS A 190 -15.74 7.16 -2.73
CA LYS A 190 -15.53 8.52 -3.22
C LYS A 190 -14.06 8.74 -3.57
N MET A 191 -13.82 9.37 -4.72
CA MET A 191 -12.47 9.82 -5.11
C MET A 191 -12.14 11.13 -4.40
N THR A 192 -11.06 11.14 -3.63
CA THR A 192 -10.66 12.26 -2.78
C THR A 192 -9.15 12.53 -2.84
N HIS A 193 -8.71 13.68 -2.35
CA HIS A 193 -7.30 14.06 -2.18
C HIS A 193 -6.46 13.93 -3.48
N PRO A 194 -6.89 14.54 -4.61
CA PRO A 194 -6.08 14.51 -5.82
C PRO A 194 -4.74 15.22 -5.59
N LYS A 195 -3.66 14.59 -6.09
CA LYS A 195 -2.30 15.13 -5.98
C LYS A 195 -1.50 14.80 -7.22
N ILE A 196 -0.84 15.81 -7.80
CA ILE A 196 0.09 15.61 -8.90
C ILE A 196 1.41 15.06 -8.35
N LEU A 197 1.81 13.87 -8.81
CA LEU A 197 3.11 13.25 -8.51
C LEU A 197 4.16 13.57 -9.57
N GLN A 198 3.73 13.69 -10.84
CA GLN A 198 4.57 14.11 -11.94
C GLN A 198 3.83 15.20 -12.72
N SER A 199 4.42 16.35 -12.75
CA SER A 199 3.95 17.54 -13.44
C SER A 199 4.45 17.57 -14.89
N VAL A 200 3.67 18.20 -15.75
CA VAL A 200 4.11 18.62 -17.09
C VAL A 200 4.27 20.13 -17.10
N ARG A 201 3.21 20.85 -16.72
CA ARG A 201 3.13 22.29 -16.71
C ARG A 201 1.94 22.71 -15.83
N TYR A 202 2.02 23.87 -15.20
CA TYR A 202 1.03 24.33 -14.22
C TYR A 202 -0.42 24.33 -14.74
N ASP A 203 -0.66 24.86 -15.95
CA ASP A 203 -2.00 24.93 -16.54
C ASP A 203 -2.53 23.53 -16.95
N ILE A 204 -1.67 22.64 -17.45
CA ILE A 204 -1.98 21.24 -17.72
C ILE A 204 -2.30 20.49 -16.42
N ASP A 205 -1.51 20.68 -15.36
CA ASP A 205 -1.72 20.05 -14.06
C ASP A 205 -3.04 20.50 -13.43
N LYS A 206 -3.35 21.80 -13.52
CA LYS A 206 -4.63 22.36 -13.05
C LYS A 206 -5.82 21.77 -13.79
N GLU A 207 -5.71 21.61 -15.10
CA GLU A 207 -6.77 20.98 -15.90
C GLU A 207 -6.92 19.48 -15.57
N ALA A 208 -5.83 18.78 -15.33
CA ALA A 208 -5.86 17.38 -14.91
C ALA A 208 -6.63 17.19 -13.59
N ILE A 209 -6.40 18.07 -12.61
CA ILE A 209 -7.14 18.08 -11.34
C ILE A 209 -8.60 18.42 -11.59
N ARG A 210 -8.92 19.47 -12.33
CA ARG A 210 -10.30 19.88 -12.64
C ARG A 210 -11.09 18.75 -13.34
N ALA A 211 -10.48 18.12 -14.34
CA ALA A 211 -11.11 17.00 -15.06
C ALA A 211 -11.36 15.81 -14.14
N PHE A 212 -10.41 15.50 -13.25
CA PHE A 212 -10.57 14.46 -12.25
C PHE A 212 -11.72 14.77 -11.26
N GLU A 213 -11.77 15.99 -10.72
CA GLU A 213 -12.81 16.44 -9.78
C GLU A 213 -14.22 16.37 -10.42
N ALA A 214 -14.35 16.76 -11.69
CA ALA A 214 -15.61 16.67 -12.42
C ALA A 214 -16.14 15.22 -12.53
N ILE A 215 -15.26 14.23 -12.60
CA ILE A 215 -15.63 12.82 -12.57
C ILE A 215 -15.93 12.35 -11.14
N ALA A 216 -15.12 12.80 -10.17
CA ALA A 216 -15.26 12.45 -8.75
C ALA A 216 -16.59 12.89 -8.14
N ASP A 217 -17.17 13.98 -8.62
CA ASP A 217 -18.46 14.48 -8.17
C ASP A 217 -19.63 13.59 -8.64
N VAL A 218 -19.50 12.96 -9.78
CA VAL A 218 -20.59 12.18 -10.44
C VAL A 218 -20.50 10.69 -10.17
N TYR A 219 -19.29 10.14 -10.14
CA TYR A 219 -19.07 8.69 -10.10
C TYR A 219 -18.57 8.24 -8.74
N ARG A 220 -18.89 6.99 -8.39
CA ARG A 220 -18.38 6.29 -7.22
C ARG A 220 -17.73 4.99 -7.67
N TRP A 221 -16.64 4.63 -7.00
CA TRP A 221 -15.98 3.35 -7.10
C TRP A 221 -16.68 2.32 -6.21
N SER A 222 -16.58 1.04 -6.56
CA SER A 222 -16.65 0.02 -5.52
C SER A 222 -15.42 0.18 -4.65
N PRO A 223 -15.54 0.38 -3.32
CA PRO A 223 -14.38 0.60 -2.46
C PRO A 223 -13.47 -0.62 -2.40
N GLY A 224 -12.25 -0.42 -1.93
CA GLY A 224 -11.38 -1.53 -1.59
C GLY A 224 -11.80 -2.17 -0.27
N TYR A 225 -11.59 -3.48 -0.13
CA TYR A 225 -11.84 -4.21 1.12
C TYR A 225 -10.61 -4.98 1.56
N GLN A 226 -10.45 -5.09 2.88
CA GLN A 226 -9.51 -5.99 3.51
C GLN A 226 -10.24 -6.74 4.62
N ASP A 227 -10.31 -8.06 4.52
CA ASP A 227 -11.03 -8.93 5.45
C ASP A 227 -12.51 -8.53 5.68
N GLY A 228 -13.19 -8.14 4.59
CA GLY A 228 -14.58 -7.71 4.61
C GLY A 228 -14.82 -6.26 5.07
N GLU A 229 -13.79 -5.56 5.54
CA GLU A 229 -13.87 -4.14 5.92
C GLU A 229 -13.46 -3.23 4.78
N ALA A 230 -14.29 -2.22 4.47
CA ALA A 230 -13.92 -1.19 3.51
C ALA A 230 -12.68 -0.42 3.98
N LYS A 231 -11.75 -0.15 3.07
CA LYS A 231 -10.48 0.51 3.35
C LYS A 231 -10.19 1.60 2.33
N ARG A 232 -9.56 2.66 2.81
CA ARG A 232 -9.00 3.71 1.93
C ARG A 232 -7.86 3.17 1.11
N VAL A 233 -7.98 3.32 -0.20
CA VAL A 233 -6.94 2.85 -1.13
C VAL A 233 -6.40 4.02 -1.94
N LYS A 234 -5.09 4.18 -1.93
CA LYS A 234 -4.40 5.18 -2.74
C LYS A 234 -4.11 4.61 -4.12
N LEU A 235 -4.61 5.29 -5.14
CA LEU A 235 -4.44 4.91 -6.53
C LEU A 235 -3.65 5.97 -7.29
N THR A 236 -3.05 5.55 -8.39
CA THR A 236 -2.26 6.44 -9.27
C THR A 236 -2.62 6.15 -10.71
N ILE A 237 -2.95 7.20 -11.47
CA ILE A 237 -3.29 7.10 -12.89
C ILE A 237 -2.43 8.05 -13.74
N PRO A 238 -2.02 7.64 -14.96
CA PRO A 238 -1.40 8.52 -15.92
C PRO A 238 -2.47 9.23 -16.76
N LEU A 239 -2.40 10.54 -16.88
CA LEU A 239 -3.23 11.35 -17.78
C LEU A 239 -2.34 11.90 -18.89
N TYR A 240 -2.68 11.59 -20.14
CA TYR A 240 -1.88 11.97 -21.30
C TYR A 240 -2.49 13.20 -21.99
N PHE A 241 -1.72 14.27 -22.05
CA PHE A 241 -2.03 15.45 -22.83
C PHE A 241 -1.28 15.39 -24.15
N ARG A 242 -2.02 15.21 -25.24
CA ARG A 242 -1.49 15.12 -26.59
C ARG A 242 -2.26 16.06 -27.52
N ILE A 243 -1.57 16.72 -28.42
CA ILE A 243 -2.16 17.55 -29.46
C ILE A 243 -2.54 16.63 -30.63
N PRO A 244 -3.81 16.63 -31.07
CA PRO A 244 -4.20 15.89 -32.27
C PRO A 244 -3.34 16.33 -33.47
N LYS A 245 -2.84 15.35 -34.19
CA LYS A 245 -2.10 15.61 -35.45
C LYS A 245 -3.02 16.06 -36.55
#